data_b07ae13e1eaa8fa7e4d441bcd86cb398
#
_entry.id   b07ae13e1eaa8fa7e4d441bcd86cb398
#
_cell.length_a   1.000
_cell.length_b   1.000
_cell.length_c   1.000
_cell.angle_alpha   90.00
_cell.angle_beta   90.00
_cell.angle_gamma   90.00
#
_symmetry.space_group_name_H-M   'P 1'
#
loop_
_entity.id
_entity.type
_entity.pdbx_description
1 polymer ?
#
loop_
_entity_poly.entity_id
_entity_poly.type
_entity_poly.pdbx_seq_one_letter_code
_entity_poly.pdbx_strand_id
1 'polypeptide(L)'
;MSWRTFIDVSKWQGNIDWDVMKASGVDAVYMRAYNGTRKDERLDQYAEGARRVGLPFGLYTYWRPKYTAEDQVNRLLDAHAETGASLIPMIDVEHGDERPPTEIGQSVTDGVRLVEERLGVSPVIYTAAWFWNPAVKGADVSHCPLWLARYSTPQPPIPVAQWGEFAMRYAQPAVPGGWATWDAWQFSADGNFRGKTYGASSSHLDLNIMRPDSWARFQVNRPKPEQPAIDIHYSKDYEMKIVNPVRVYDSRHMGAHSKSETRRIRVTDCEAAFVNITAVDPAGDGWITVWSGTTIVPNVSNVNFTKGQTIANSSWVPVSKGHIDIFTSAPCHVLVDLQAVV
;
A
#
# COMPACT_ATOMS: atom_id res chain seq x y z
N MET A 1 -16.98 22.89 -9.23
CA MET A 1 -16.50 21.68 -8.52
C MET A 1 -16.70 21.89 -7.03
N SER A 2 -17.20 20.89 -6.31
CA SER A 2 -17.44 20.96 -4.86
C SER A 2 -16.20 20.59 -4.05
N TRP A 3 -16.09 21.10 -2.85
CA TRP A 3 -15.12 20.64 -1.85
C TRP A 3 -15.27 19.14 -1.63
N ARG A 4 -14.15 18.46 -1.42
CA ARG A 4 -14.15 17.11 -0.89
C ARG A 4 -13.96 17.16 0.61
N THR A 5 -14.66 16.29 1.31
CA THR A 5 -14.64 16.20 2.76
C THR A 5 -14.19 14.82 3.20
N PHE A 6 -13.31 14.76 4.15
CA PHE A 6 -12.83 13.48 4.63
C PHE A 6 -12.40 13.58 6.09
N ILE A 7 -12.16 12.44 6.69
CA ILE A 7 -11.70 12.31 8.06
C ILE A 7 -10.38 11.54 8.08
N ASP A 8 -9.64 11.70 9.15
CA ASP A 8 -8.56 10.78 9.44
C ASP A 8 -8.71 10.15 10.82
N VAL A 9 -8.26 8.90 10.90
CA VAL A 9 -8.50 8.05 12.06
C VAL A 9 -7.29 7.22 12.42
N SER A 10 -7.21 6.89 13.69
CA SER A 10 -6.27 5.93 14.25
C SER A 10 -6.97 5.15 15.36
N LYS A 11 -6.26 4.28 16.04
CA LYS A 11 -6.80 3.52 17.17
C LYS A 11 -7.58 4.37 18.21
N TRP A 12 -7.29 5.67 18.28
CA TRP A 12 -7.88 6.58 19.25
C TRP A 12 -9.35 6.88 19.00
N GLN A 13 -9.85 6.68 17.77
CA GLN A 13 -11.26 6.83 17.44
C GLN A 13 -12.11 5.62 17.91
N GLY A 14 -11.45 4.53 18.33
CA GLY A 14 -12.10 3.34 18.86
C GLY A 14 -12.88 2.56 17.81
N ASN A 15 -14.08 2.09 18.13
CA ASN A 15 -14.94 1.45 17.13
C ASN A 15 -15.57 2.50 16.24
N ILE A 16 -15.74 2.17 14.95
CA ILE A 16 -16.41 3.02 13.97
C ILE A 16 -17.62 2.28 13.40
N ASP A 17 -18.77 2.93 13.49
CA ASP A 17 -19.95 2.54 12.72
C ASP A 17 -19.80 3.08 11.30
N TRP A 18 -19.39 2.23 10.40
CA TRP A 18 -19.08 2.60 9.02
C TRP A 18 -20.33 2.94 8.19
N ASP A 19 -21.49 2.42 8.56
CA ASP A 19 -22.75 2.78 7.89
C ASP A 19 -23.15 4.21 8.24
N VAL A 20 -23.03 4.59 9.52
CA VAL A 20 -23.22 5.98 9.97
C VAL A 20 -22.17 6.90 9.34
N MET A 21 -20.90 6.46 9.30
CA MET A 21 -19.81 7.21 8.68
C MET A 21 -20.10 7.50 7.22
N LYS A 22 -20.49 6.50 6.44
CA LYS A 22 -20.85 6.65 5.04
C LYS A 22 -22.07 7.54 4.85
N ALA A 23 -23.08 7.35 5.68
CA ALA A 23 -24.31 8.14 5.63
C ALA A 23 -24.09 9.61 6.01
N SER A 24 -23.04 9.94 6.76
CA SER A 24 -22.69 11.33 7.10
C SER A 24 -22.31 12.18 5.88
N GLY A 25 -21.93 11.53 4.78
CA GLY A 25 -21.61 12.19 3.51
C GLY A 25 -20.14 12.54 3.35
N VAL A 26 -19.22 12.00 4.17
CA VAL A 26 -17.78 12.14 3.91
C VAL A 26 -17.40 11.39 2.64
N ASP A 27 -16.49 11.97 1.86
CA ASP A 27 -16.04 11.41 0.57
C ASP A 27 -14.99 10.31 0.75
N ALA A 28 -14.19 10.37 1.82
CA ALA A 28 -13.05 9.46 2.03
C ALA A 28 -12.62 9.41 3.50
N VAL A 29 -11.71 8.49 3.80
CA VAL A 29 -11.03 8.39 5.10
C VAL A 29 -9.55 8.10 4.92
N TYR A 30 -8.68 8.70 5.75
CA TYR A 30 -7.31 8.28 5.92
C TYR A 30 -7.14 7.54 7.24
N MET A 31 -6.41 6.42 7.21
CA MET A 31 -6.24 5.54 8.37
C MET A 31 -4.76 5.42 8.72
N ARG A 32 -4.42 5.53 10.00
CA ARG A 32 -3.05 5.26 10.42
C ARG A 32 -2.71 3.79 10.18
N ALA A 33 -1.70 3.55 9.34
CA ALA A 33 -1.13 2.22 9.19
C ALA A 33 -0.08 1.96 10.26
N TYR A 34 0.81 2.92 10.47
CA TYR A 34 1.92 2.78 11.41
C TYR A 34 2.21 4.07 12.18
N ASN A 35 2.78 3.92 13.38
CA ASN A 35 3.54 4.96 14.09
C ASN A 35 5.00 4.53 14.08
N GLY A 36 5.80 5.11 13.19
CA GLY A 36 7.11 4.57 12.87
C GLY A 36 7.02 3.13 12.36
N THR A 37 7.53 2.20 13.14
CA THR A 37 7.51 0.77 12.82
C THR A 37 6.38 -0.02 13.51
N ARG A 38 5.58 0.63 14.37
CA ARG A 38 4.50 -0.03 15.11
C ARG A 38 3.17 0.07 14.35
N LYS A 39 2.63 -1.08 13.94
CA LYS A 39 1.31 -1.16 13.28
C LYS A 39 0.21 -0.60 14.18
N ASP A 40 -0.73 0.12 13.60
CA ASP A 40 -1.95 0.54 14.29
C ASP A 40 -2.86 -0.68 14.47
N GLU A 41 -3.30 -0.90 15.69
CA GLU A 41 -4.06 -2.09 16.06
C GLU A 41 -5.49 -2.14 15.48
N ARG A 42 -5.97 -1.03 14.91
CA ARG A 42 -7.29 -0.91 14.30
C ARG A 42 -7.27 -0.92 12.77
N LEU A 43 -6.08 -0.90 12.16
CA LEU A 43 -5.95 -0.76 10.71
C LEU A 43 -6.80 -1.77 9.93
N ASP A 44 -6.66 -3.06 10.25
CA ASP A 44 -7.32 -4.12 9.48
C ASP A 44 -8.84 -4.03 9.61
N GLN A 45 -9.33 -3.78 10.83
CA GLN A 45 -10.76 -3.57 11.10
C GLN A 45 -11.32 -2.36 10.36
N TYR A 46 -10.55 -1.27 10.31
CA TYR A 46 -10.99 -0.04 9.65
C TYR A 46 -11.00 -0.20 8.13
N ALA A 47 -9.97 -0.82 7.56
CA ALA A 47 -9.90 -1.09 6.13
C ALA A 47 -11.04 -2.00 5.66
N GLU A 48 -11.37 -3.04 6.43
CA GLU A 48 -12.50 -3.92 6.16
C GLU A 48 -13.83 -3.16 6.21
N GLY A 49 -14.02 -2.35 7.24
CA GLY A 49 -15.24 -1.57 7.41
C GLY A 49 -15.45 -0.55 6.29
N ALA A 50 -14.42 0.21 5.91
CA ALA A 50 -14.51 1.17 4.82
C ALA A 50 -14.79 0.49 3.47
N ARG A 51 -14.14 -0.65 3.20
CA ARG A 51 -14.40 -1.45 1.99
C ARG A 51 -15.83 -1.94 1.93
N ARG A 52 -16.36 -2.43 3.04
CA ARG A 52 -17.74 -2.94 3.14
C ARG A 52 -18.76 -1.89 2.71
N VAL A 53 -18.58 -0.64 3.11
CA VAL A 53 -19.50 0.46 2.77
C VAL A 53 -19.12 1.21 1.50
N GLY A 54 -18.07 0.79 0.79
CA GLY A 54 -17.59 1.43 -0.43
C GLY A 54 -17.11 2.87 -0.20
N LEU A 55 -16.43 3.13 0.93
CA LEU A 55 -15.81 4.41 1.22
C LEU A 55 -14.32 4.37 0.80
N PRO A 56 -13.90 5.22 -0.16
CA PRO A 56 -12.49 5.32 -0.53
C PRO A 56 -11.62 5.62 0.68
N PHE A 57 -10.44 5.00 0.76
CA PHE A 57 -9.52 5.27 1.85
C PHE A 57 -8.06 5.27 1.43
N GLY A 58 -7.26 6.02 2.18
CA GLY A 58 -5.81 6.06 2.13
C GLY A 58 -5.20 5.64 3.46
N LEU A 59 -3.92 5.34 3.43
CA LEU A 59 -3.16 4.99 4.62
C LEU A 59 -2.10 6.03 4.92
N TYR A 60 -1.79 6.23 6.21
CA TYR A 60 -0.69 7.06 6.62
C TYR A 60 0.25 6.39 7.64
N THR A 61 1.49 6.82 7.61
CA THR A 61 2.46 6.54 8.67
C THR A 61 2.77 7.82 9.43
N TYR A 62 2.63 7.78 10.76
CA TYR A 62 3.14 8.80 11.66
C TYR A 62 4.67 8.70 11.63
N TRP A 63 5.29 9.65 10.93
CA TRP A 63 6.72 9.58 10.61
C TRP A 63 7.59 9.78 11.83
N ARG A 64 8.54 8.88 12.02
CA ARG A 64 9.46 8.90 13.15
C ARG A 64 10.90 8.92 12.64
N PRO A 65 11.56 10.09 12.58
CA PRO A 65 12.93 10.23 12.04
C PRO A 65 14.00 9.36 12.70
N LYS A 66 13.73 8.80 13.87
CA LYS A 66 14.63 7.85 14.53
C LYS A 66 14.69 6.46 13.87
N TYR A 67 13.72 6.13 13.02
CA TYR A 67 13.72 4.90 12.23
C TYR A 67 14.15 5.18 10.79
N THR A 68 14.63 4.16 10.09
CA THR A 68 15.01 4.33 8.68
C THR A 68 13.79 4.64 7.81
N ALA A 69 13.98 5.43 6.76
CA ALA A 69 12.93 5.71 5.79
C ALA A 69 12.46 4.42 5.11
N GLU A 70 13.40 3.53 4.80
CA GLU A 70 13.11 2.26 4.14
C GLU A 70 12.16 1.36 4.96
N ASP A 71 12.41 1.20 6.26
CA ASP A 71 11.57 0.39 7.15
C ASP A 71 10.14 0.93 7.22
N GLN A 72 9.99 2.26 7.34
CA GLN A 72 8.68 2.90 7.45
C GLN A 72 7.91 2.83 6.14
N VAL A 73 8.57 3.09 5.01
CA VAL A 73 7.95 3.04 3.68
C VAL A 73 7.57 1.62 3.30
N ASN A 74 8.44 0.62 3.55
CA ASN A 74 8.11 -0.78 3.29
C ASN A 74 6.81 -1.17 3.98
N ARG A 75 6.70 -0.93 5.28
CA ARG A 75 5.51 -1.25 6.08
C ARG A 75 4.27 -0.52 5.59
N LEU A 76 4.40 0.76 5.24
CA LEU A 76 3.29 1.55 4.72
C LEU A 76 2.79 1.00 3.39
N LEU A 77 3.69 0.67 2.47
CA LEU A 77 3.33 0.18 1.14
C LEU A 77 2.82 -1.27 1.16
N ASP A 78 3.37 -2.11 2.03
CA ASP A 78 2.85 -3.46 2.24
C ASP A 78 1.41 -3.40 2.76
N ALA A 79 1.16 -2.60 3.81
CA ALA A 79 -0.20 -2.39 4.32
C ALA A 79 -1.14 -1.78 3.27
N HIS A 80 -0.63 -0.85 2.45
CA HIS A 80 -1.40 -0.23 1.37
C HIS A 80 -1.84 -1.26 0.31
N ALA A 81 -0.96 -2.19 -0.04
CA ALA A 81 -1.26 -3.28 -0.96
C ALA A 81 -2.22 -4.31 -0.34
N GLU A 82 -1.97 -4.73 0.90
CA GLU A 82 -2.78 -5.72 1.64
C GLU A 82 -4.22 -5.24 1.86
N THR A 83 -4.38 -3.97 2.23
CA THR A 83 -5.70 -3.40 2.50
C THR A 83 -6.46 -2.99 1.25
N GLY A 84 -5.80 -2.85 0.11
CA GLY A 84 -6.40 -2.35 -1.13
C GLY A 84 -6.77 -0.86 -1.06
N ALA A 85 -6.00 -0.05 -0.33
CA ALA A 85 -6.18 1.39 -0.25
C ALA A 85 -6.19 2.03 -1.65
N SER A 86 -7.16 2.91 -1.91
CA SER A 86 -7.41 3.53 -3.23
C SER A 86 -6.87 4.96 -3.34
N LEU A 87 -6.50 5.57 -2.22
CA LEU A 87 -5.86 6.88 -2.18
C LEU A 87 -4.36 6.73 -1.98
N ILE A 88 -3.57 7.70 -2.47
CA ILE A 88 -2.12 7.67 -2.33
C ILE A 88 -1.70 7.65 -0.85
N PRO A 89 -0.58 7.00 -0.51
CA PRO A 89 -0.11 6.97 0.88
C PRO A 89 0.28 8.36 1.37
N MET A 90 0.21 8.57 2.69
CA MET A 90 0.56 9.83 3.32
C MET A 90 1.69 9.61 4.32
N ILE A 91 2.65 10.53 4.31
CA ILE A 91 3.72 10.68 5.30
C ILE A 91 3.33 11.83 6.23
N ASP A 92 3.07 11.51 7.49
CA ASP A 92 2.63 12.44 8.53
C ASP A 92 3.85 12.95 9.32
N VAL A 93 4.26 14.19 9.03
CA VAL A 93 5.51 14.81 9.52
C VAL A 93 5.18 15.86 10.57
N GLU A 94 5.08 15.43 11.83
CA GLU A 94 4.76 16.31 12.96
C GLU A 94 5.57 16.00 14.23
N HIS A 95 6.57 15.13 14.12
CA HIS A 95 7.46 14.78 15.23
C HIS A 95 8.91 14.64 14.78
N GLY A 96 9.84 15.24 15.53
CA GLY A 96 11.25 15.27 15.16
C GLY A 96 12.15 14.25 15.85
N ASP A 97 11.67 13.49 16.85
CA ASP A 97 12.47 12.55 17.65
C ASP A 97 13.81 13.12 18.16
N GLU A 98 13.83 14.42 18.46
CA GLU A 98 15.03 15.15 18.89
C GLU A 98 16.18 15.15 17.87
N ARG A 99 15.87 14.84 16.60
CA ARG A 99 16.86 14.85 15.53
C ARG A 99 17.12 16.28 15.03
N PRO A 100 18.33 16.56 14.53
CA PRO A 100 18.62 17.82 13.87
C PRO A 100 17.66 18.08 12.69
N PRO A 101 17.25 19.35 12.45
CA PRO A 101 16.32 19.67 11.38
C PRO A 101 16.73 19.20 9.98
N THR A 102 18.03 19.13 9.69
CA THR A 102 18.56 18.62 8.42
C THR A 102 18.42 17.09 8.30
N GLU A 103 18.58 16.37 9.40
CA GLU A 103 18.34 14.91 9.42
C GLU A 103 16.85 14.59 9.23
N ILE A 104 15.97 15.38 9.84
CA ILE A 104 14.53 15.24 9.64
C ILE A 104 14.19 15.49 8.17
N GLY A 105 14.71 16.57 7.58
CA GLY A 105 14.51 16.90 6.17
C GLY A 105 15.00 15.81 5.24
N GLN A 106 16.20 15.27 5.48
CA GLN A 106 16.75 14.16 4.69
C GLN A 106 15.89 12.89 4.82
N SER A 107 15.49 12.54 6.04
CA SER A 107 14.63 11.36 6.29
C SER A 107 13.29 11.45 5.54
N VAL A 108 12.67 12.64 5.50
CA VAL A 108 11.42 12.86 4.76
C VAL A 108 11.66 12.76 3.26
N THR A 109 12.73 13.37 2.74
CA THR A 109 13.12 13.28 1.32
C THR A 109 13.34 11.83 0.89
N ASP A 110 14.07 11.06 1.69
CA ASP A 110 14.29 9.64 1.42
C ASP A 110 12.99 8.84 1.44
N GLY A 111 12.06 9.16 2.37
CA GLY A 111 10.75 8.54 2.42
C GLY A 111 9.92 8.81 1.16
N VAL A 112 9.87 10.05 0.71
CA VAL A 112 9.18 10.45 -0.54
C VAL A 112 9.76 9.72 -1.74
N ARG A 113 11.09 9.78 -1.92
CA ARG A 113 11.79 9.10 -3.02
C ARG A 113 11.47 7.60 -3.06
N LEU A 114 11.49 6.93 -1.91
CA LEU A 114 11.19 5.50 -1.83
C LEU A 114 9.73 5.17 -2.19
N VAL A 115 8.76 6.02 -1.83
CA VAL A 115 7.37 5.85 -2.26
C VAL A 115 7.26 6.03 -3.78
N GLU A 116 7.89 7.06 -4.33
CA GLU A 116 7.89 7.34 -5.77
C GLU A 116 8.53 6.22 -6.59
N GLU A 117 9.68 5.69 -6.14
CA GLU A 117 10.36 4.57 -6.79
C GLU A 117 9.52 3.30 -6.83
N ARG A 118 8.72 3.04 -5.78
CA ARG A 118 7.98 1.77 -5.63
C ARG A 118 6.53 1.83 -6.09
N LEU A 119 5.89 2.98 -5.96
CA LEU A 119 4.48 3.14 -6.28
C LEU A 119 4.24 3.99 -7.54
N GLY A 120 5.26 4.72 -8.01
CA GLY A 120 5.17 5.59 -9.19
C GLY A 120 4.33 6.85 -8.97
N VAL A 121 4.05 7.21 -7.72
CA VAL A 121 3.29 8.42 -7.33
C VAL A 121 3.93 9.08 -6.11
N SER A 122 3.88 10.41 -6.05
CA SER A 122 4.34 11.15 -4.86
C SER A 122 3.34 10.96 -3.71
N PRO A 123 3.80 10.69 -2.48
CA PRO A 123 2.92 10.61 -1.31
C PRO A 123 2.36 11.99 -0.94
N VAL A 124 1.27 12.01 -0.18
CA VAL A 124 0.85 13.23 0.51
C VAL A 124 1.81 13.53 1.64
N ILE A 125 2.20 14.79 1.79
CA ILE A 125 2.87 15.28 3.01
C ILE A 125 1.83 15.94 3.90
N TYR A 126 1.60 15.37 5.08
CA TYR A 126 0.83 16.01 6.14
C TYR A 126 1.77 16.65 7.15
N THR A 127 1.48 17.89 7.53
CA THR A 127 2.24 18.63 8.53
C THR A 127 1.46 19.85 9.02
N ALA A 128 2.07 20.61 9.93
CA ALA A 128 1.66 21.95 10.30
C ALA A 128 2.81 22.94 10.07
N ALA A 129 2.51 24.14 9.58
CA ALA A 129 3.55 25.16 9.30
C ALA A 129 4.39 25.52 10.53
N TRP A 130 3.80 25.50 11.71
CA TRP A 130 4.49 25.77 12.97
C TRP A 130 5.52 24.69 13.34
N PHE A 131 5.30 23.45 12.90
CA PHE A 131 6.28 22.36 13.04
C PHE A 131 7.29 22.37 11.88
N TRP A 132 6.79 22.39 10.63
CA TRP A 132 7.64 22.27 9.45
C TRP A 132 8.73 23.33 9.38
N ASN A 133 8.34 24.60 9.54
CA ASN A 133 9.28 25.70 9.33
C ASN A 133 10.52 25.67 10.24
N PRO A 134 10.44 25.41 11.56
CA PRO A 134 11.61 25.27 12.40
C PRO A 134 12.28 23.90 12.33
N ALA A 135 11.50 22.81 12.18
CA ALA A 135 11.95 21.44 12.44
C ALA A 135 12.40 20.69 11.18
N VAL A 136 12.04 21.14 9.96
CA VAL A 136 12.40 20.44 8.71
C VAL A 136 13.24 21.36 7.84
N LYS A 137 14.48 20.94 7.52
CA LYS A 137 15.40 21.73 6.71
C LYS A 137 15.98 20.89 5.57
N GLY A 138 16.04 21.49 4.38
CA GLY A 138 16.65 20.86 3.20
C GLY A 138 15.81 19.74 2.58
N ALA A 139 14.55 19.59 2.98
CA ALA A 139 13.66 18.62 2.33
C ALA A 139 13.26 19.11 0.93
N ASP A 140 13.43 18.27 -0.08
CA ASP A 140 13.00 18.51 -1.47
C ASP A 140 11.74 17.69 -1.78
N VAL A 141 10.60 18.16 -1.28
CA VAL A 141 9.32 17.44 -1.36
C VAL A 141 8.15 18.35 -1.72
N SER A 142 8.42 19.56 -2.19
CA SER A 142 7.38 20.56 -2.51
C SER A 142 6.52 20.22 -3.74
N HIS A 143 6.92 19.21 -4.51
CA HIS A 143 6.15 18.64 -5.60
C HIS A 143 5.02 17.70 -5.12
N CYS A 144 5.12 17.21 -3.88
CA CYS A 144 4.11 16.36 -3.25
C CYS A 144 2.82 17.13 -2.95
N PRO A 145 1.64 16.48 -2.98
CA PRO A 145 0.42 17.06 -2.44
C PRO A 145 0.61 17.42 -0.95
N LEU A 146 0.14 18.61 -0.57
CA LEU A 146 0.30 19.14 0.78
C LEU A 146 -1.02 19.13 1.55
N TRP A 147 -1.05 18.45 2.68
CA TRP A 147 -2.15 18.47 3.63
C TRP A 147 -1.71 19.16 4.92
N LEU A 148 -2.33 20.27 5.26
CA LEU A 148 -1.93 21.10 6.39
C LEU A 148 -2.90 21.04 7.56
N ALA A 149 -2.36 20.95 8.77
CA ALA A 149 -3.13 21.10 10.00
C ALA A 149 -3.16 22.58 10.45
N ARG A 150 -4.36 23.07 10.73
CA ARG A 150 -4.62 24.33 11.44
C ARG A 150 -6.01 24.31 12.08
N TYR A 151 -6.05 24.25 13.39
CA TYR A 151 -7.29 24.15 14.18
C TYR A 151 -7.72 25.55 14.63
N SER A 152 -8.41 26.28 13.79
CA SER A 152 -8.84 27.67 14.12
C SER A 152 -10.32 27.90 13.88
N THR A 153 -11.06 26.85 13.60
CA THR A 153 -12.50 26.94 13.33
C THR A 153 -13.32 26.66 14.60
N PRO A 154 -14.41 27.38 14.83
CA PRO A 154 -15.42 26.98 15.82
C PRO A 154 -16.12 25.68 15.36
N GLN A 155 -17.20 25.33 16.04
CA GLN A 155 -17.94 24.10 15.69
C GLN A 155 -18.36 24.08 14.22
N PRO A 156 -17.94 23.05 13.44
CA PRO A 156 -18.38 22.90 12.07
C PRO A 156 -19.87 22.55 12.02
N PRO A 157 -20.55 22.88 10.91
CA PRO A 157 -21.93 22.43 10.67
C PRO A 157 -21.96 20.90 10.61
N ILE A 158 -23.04 20.28 11.12
CA ILE A 158 -23.25 18.83 11.06
C ILE A 158 -23.33 18.32 9.60
N PRO A 159 -24.04 19.00 8.68
CA PRO A 159 -24.01 18.62 7.27
C PRO A 159 -22.60 18.73 6.69
N VAL A 160 -21.99 17.59 6.39
CA VAL A 160 -20.63 17.47 5.87
C VAL A 160 -20.43 18.27 4.59
N ALA A 161 -21.44 18.32 3.73
CA ALA A 161 -21.43 19.10 2.48
C ALA A 161 -21.14 20.61 2.67
N GLN A 162 -21.30 21.12 3.88
CA GLN A 162 -21.07 22.54 4.20
C GLN A 162 -19.67 22.81 4.78
N TRP A 163 -18.88 21.78 5.07
CA TRP A 163 -17.59 21.95 5.74
C TRP A 163 -16.61 22.83 4.94
N GLY A 164 -16.55 22.66 3.63
CA GLY A 164 -15.63 23.42 2.79
C GLY A 164 -15.90 24.93 2.83
N GLU A 165 -17.13 25.32 2.58
CA GLU A 165 -17.52 26.75 2.63
C GLU A 165 -17.41 27.31 4.05
N PHE A 166 -17.72 26.52 5.06
CA PHE A 166 -17.59 26.90 6.45
C PHE A 166 -16.11 27.16 6.83
N ALA A 167 -15.21 26.22 6.55
CA ALA A 167 -13.81 26.34 6.88
C ALA A 167 -13.17 27.56 6.20
N MET A 168 -13.53 27.84 4.95
CA MET A 168 -13.00 28.97 4.18
C MET A 168 -13.37 30.37 4.70
N ARG A 169 -14.29 30.47 5.66
CA ARG A 169 -14.60 31.75 6.35
C ARG A 169 -13.56 32.11 7.39
N TYR A 170 -12.67 31.20 7.74
CA TYR A 170 -11.63 31.39 8.77
C TYR A 170 -10.26 31.52 8.15
N ALA A 171 -9.28 31.92 8.97
CA ALA A 171 -7.91 32.05 8.51
C ALA A 171 -7.37 30.68 8.07
N GLN A 172 -6.97 30.60 6.80
CA GLN A 172 -6.43 29.40 6.20
C GLN A 172 -5.03 29.07 6.75
N PRO A 173 -4.56 27.81 6.63
CA PRO A 173 -3.21 27.44 7.04
C PRO A 173 -2.15 28.24 6.26
N ALA A 174 -1.13 28.68 6.97
CA ALA A 174 0.07 29.23 6.32
C ALA A 174 0.80 28.11 5.59
N VAL A 175 1.14 28.34 4.33
CA VAL A 175 1.86 27.36 3.51
C VAL A 175 3.34 27.42 3.86
N PRO A 176 3.99 26.28 4.25
CA PRO A 176 5.42 26.26 4.49
C PRO A 176 6.23 26.52 3.22
N GLY A 177 7.49 26.94 3.38
CA GLY A 177 8.38 27.23 2.26
C GLY A 177 8.54 26.07 1.29
N GLY A 178 8.55 26.38 -0.02
CA GLY A 178 8.65 25.42 -1.11
C GLY A 178 7.33 25.12 -1.83
N TRP A 179 6.21 25.00 -1.13
CA TRP A 179 4.89 24.83 -1.75
C TRP A 179 4.25 26.17 -2.15
N ALA A 180 3.54 26.16 -3.25
CA ALA A 180 2.77 27.34 -3.69
C ALA A 180 1.40 27.43 -3.01
N THR A 181 0.82 26.29 -2.66
CA THR A 181 -0.53 26.17 -2.07
C THR A 181 -0.66 24.86 -1.29
N TRP A 182 -1.73 24.75 -0.53
CA TRP A 182 -2.14 23.50 0.10
C TRP A 182 -3.19 22.76 -0.77
N ASP A 183 -3.24 21.46 -0.67
CA ASP A 183 -4.23 20.60 -1.33
C ASP A 183 -5.39 20.22 -0.39
N ALA A 184 -5.06 19.91 0.86
CA ALA A 184 -6.02 19.56 1.89
C ALA A 184 -5.73 20.30 3.20
N TRP A 185 -6.77 20.47 4.02
CA TRP A 185 -6.70 21.17 5.29
C TRP A 185 -7.46 20.43 6.38
N GLN A 186 -6.74 20.00 7.43
CA GLN A 186 -7.34 19.53 8.67
C GLN A 186 -7.69 20.75 9.51
N PHE A 187 -8.98 21.11 9.48
CA PHE A 187 -9.47 22.34 10.10
C PHE A 187 -9.96 22.14 11.55
N SER A 188 -10.11 20.87 11.96
CA SER A 188 -10.45 20.50 13.34
C SER A 188 -9.77 19.20 13.71
N ALA A 189 -9.20 19.11 14.92
CA ALA A 189 -8.57 17.93 15.48
C ALA A 189 -9.46 17.15 16.45
N ASP A 190 -10.60 17.68 16.79
CA ASP A 190 -11.50 17.07 17.77
C ASP A 190 -12.95 16.93 17.27
N GLY A 191 -13.21 17.39 16.03
CA GLY A 191 -14.56 17.45 15.47
C GLY A 191 -15.53 18.22 16.36
N ASN A 192 -15.01 19.07 17.25
CA ASN A 192 -15.76 19.74 18.30
C ASN A 192 -16.63 18.78 19.12
N PHE A 193 -16.03 17.64 19.51
CA PHE A 193 -16.67 16.58 20.30
C PHE A 193 -17.86 15.89 19.61
N ARG A 194 -17.91 15.95 18.28
CA ARG A 194 -18.99 15.35 17.46
C ARG A 194 -18.62 14.03 16.79
N GLY A 195 -17.50 13.41 17.15
CA GLY A 195 -17.06 12.15 16.53
C GLY A 195 -18.16 11.09 16.50
N LYS A 196 -18.97 10.99 17.57
CA LYS A 196 -20.10 10.05 17.62
C LYS A 196 -21.18 10.32 16.55
N THR A 197 -21.38 11.57 16.16
CA THR A 197 -22.33 11.95 15.10
C THR A 197 -21.91 11.39 13.74
N TYR A 198 -20.61 11.18 13.55
CA TYR A 198 -20.04 10.63 12.32
C TYR A 198 -19.67 9.13 12.45
N GLY A 199 -20.16 8.47 13.49
CA GLY A 199 -20.00 7.01 13.66
C GLY A 199 -18.79 6.57 14.48
N ALA A 200 -17.89 7.46 14.94
CA ALA A 200 -16.79 7.09 15.83
C ALA A 200 -17.29 6.86 17.25
N SER A 201 -16.73 5.88 17.98
CA SER A 201 -17.04 5.71 19.41
C SER A 201 -16.39 6.79 20.28
N SER A 202 -15.30 7.39 19.82
CA SER A 202 -14.71 8.59 20.42
C SER A 202 -15.57 9.82 20.09
N SER A 203 -15.60 10.80 21.01
CA SER A 203 -16.12 12.13 20.71
C SER A 203 -15.18 12.95 19.81
N HIS A 204 -13.88 12.61 19.80
CA HIS A 204 -12.86 13.30 19.02
C HIS A 204 -12.70 12.65 17.65
N LEU A 205 -12.65 13.48 16.61
CA LEU A 205 -12.48 13.06 15.23
C LEU A 205 -11.84 14.20 14.43
N ASP A 206 -10.88 13.85 13.60
CA ASP A 206 -10.18 14.79 12.75
C ASP A 206 -10.98 15.06 11.48
N LEU A 207 -11.29 16.35 11.23
CA LEU A 207 -12.15 16.79 10.14
C LEU A 207 -11.34 17.55 9.11
N ASN A 208 -11.52 17.19 7.85
CA ASN A 208 -10.69 17.66 6.75
C ASN A 208 -11.54 18.12 5.56
N ILE A 209 -11.01 19.10 4.85
CA ILE A 209 -11.47 19.50 3.53
C ILE A 209 -10.32 19.39 2.52
N MET A 210 -10.69 19.14 1.28
CA MET A 210 -9.75 19.12 0.16
C MET A 210 -10.26 20.04 -0.94
N ARG A 211 -9.33 20.75 -1.57
CA ARG A 211 -9.65 21.64 -2.69
C ARG A 211 -10.28 20.83 -3.83
N PRO A 212 -11.23 21.46 -4.56
CA PRO A 212 -11.96 20.74 -5.63
C PRO A 212 -11.05 20.20 -6.75
N ASP A 213 -9.93 20.86 -7.02
CA ASP A 213 -8.95 20.54 -8.04
C ASP A 213 -7.89 19.51 -7.58
N SER A 214 -7.81 19.25 -6.27
CA SER A 214 -6.78 18.36 -5.71
C SER A 214 -7.18 16.89 -5.65
N TRP A 215 -8.46 16.54 -5.79
CA TRP A 215 -8.94 15.15 -5.63
C TRP A 215 -8.20 14.15 -6.53
N ALA A 216 -7.96 14.52 -7.79
CA ALA A 216 -7.25 13.65 -8.72
C ALA A 216 -5.80 13.35 -8.28
N ARG A 217 -5.15 14.28 -7.58
CA ARG A 217 -3.80 14.10 -7.04
C ARG A 217 -3.74 13.13 -5.87
N PHE A 218 -4.85 12.90 -5.19
CA PHE A 218 -4.94 12.00 -4.04
C PHE A 218 -5.34 10.57 -4.42
N GLN A 219 -5.79 10.38 -5.64
CA GLN A 219 -6.10 9.04 -6.12
C GLN A 219 -4.80 8.32 -6.52
N VAL A 220 -4.67 7.09 -6.09
CA VAL A 220 -3.75 6.19 -6.78
C VAL A 220 -4.30 6.03 -8.18
N ASN A 221 -3.85 6.88 -9.11
CA ASN A 221 -3.91 6.57 -10.52
C ASN A 221 -2.93 5.40 -10.75
N ARG A 222 -3.22 4.26 -10.10
CA ARG A 222 -2.79 3.05 -10.74
C ARG A 222 -3.47 3.14 -12.11
N PRO A 223 -2.72 3.16 -13.23
CA PRO A 223 -3.28 2.52 -14.39
C PRO A 223 -3.76 1.22 -13.76
N LYS A 224 -5.10 1.01 -13.72
CA LYS A 224 -5.70 -0.30 -13.42
C LYS A 224 -4.69 -1.24 -14.03
N PRO A 225 -3.93 -2.09 -13.23
CA PRO A 225 -2.94 -2.89 -13.92
C PRO A 225 -3.78 -3.34 -15.07
N GLU A 226 -3.42 -2.90 -16.30
CA GLU A 226 -4.03 -3.54 -17.43
C GLU A 226 -3.79 -4.97 -17.02
N GLN A 227 -4.82 -5.55 -16.46
CA GLN A 227 -4.88 -7.01 -16.50
C GLN A 227 -4.67 -7.17 -17.97
N PRO A 228 -3.44 -7.58 -18.38
CA PRO A 228 -3.14 -7.70 -19.80
C PRO A 228 -4.35 -8.44 -20.24
N ALA A 229 -5.19 -7.77 -21.06
CA ALA A 229 -6.52 -8.23 -21.36
C ALA A 229 -6.26 -9.69 -21.52
N ILE A 230 -6.81 -10.51 -20.52
CA ILE A 230 -6.54 -11.95 -20.59
C ILE A 230 -7.25 -12.25 -21.86
N ASP A 231 -6.52 -12.06 -22.95
CA ASP A 231 -6.91 -12.45 -24.27
C ASP A 231 -6.83 -13.96 -24.17
N ILE A 232 -7.89 -14.50 -23.57
CA ILE A 232 -8.10 -15.95 -23.55
C ILE A 232 -8.43 -16.22 -25.02
N HIS A 233 -7.39 -16.30 -25.82
CA HIS A 233 -7.46 -16.96 -27.09
C HIS A 233 -7.78 -18.43 -26.78
N TYR A 234 -9.07 -18.72 -26.71
CA TYR A 234 -9.53 -20.07 -26.92
C TYR A 234 -9.20 -20.43 -28.36
N SER A 235 -7.93 -20.71 -28.65
CA SER A 235 -7.63 -21.40 -29.89
C SER A 235 -8.20 -22.82 -29.73
N LYS A 236 -9.08 -23.22 -30.63
CA LYS A 236 -9.64 -24.56 -30.67
C LYS A 236 -8.61 -25.68 -30.93
N ASP A 237 -7.32 -25.33 -30.99
CA ASP A 237 -6.26 -26.15 -31.52
C ASP A 237 -5.23 -26.60 -30.47
N TYR A 238 -5.41 -26.26 -29.18
CA TYR A 238 -4.52 -26.77 -28.15
C TYR A 238 -4.98 -28.12 -27.64
N GLU A 239 -4.35 -29.19 -28.12
CA GLU A 239 -4.48 -30.54 -27.52
C GLU A 239 -3.59 -30.62 -26.26
N MET A 240 -4.24 -30.77 -25.11
CA MET A 240 -3.53 -31.12 -23.88
C MET A 240 -2.98 -32.55 -24.00
N LYS A 241 -1.67 -32.70 -23.88
CA LYS A 241 -0.99 -33.99 -23.82
C LYS A 241 -0.60 -34.31 -22.39
N ILE A 242 -1.27 -35.29 -21.81
CA ILE A 242 -0.86 -35.86 -20.52
C ILE A 242 0.41 -36.67 -20.74
N VAL A 243 1.42 -36.41 -19.93
CA VAL A 243 2.68 -37.18 -19.95
C VAL A 243 2.80 -38.00 -18.67
N ASN A 244 3.51 -39.10 -18.72
CA ASN A 244 3.92 -39.77 -17.49
C ASN A 244 4.71 -38.79 -16.65
N PRO A 245 4.43 -38.59 -15.33
CA PRO A 245 5.10 -37.62 -14.52
C PRO A 245 6.62 -37.78 -14.59
N VAL A 246 7.30 -36.72 -15.01
CA VAL A 246 8.78 -36.68 -15.14
C VAL A 246 9.33 -35.57 -14.30
N ARG A 247 10.30 -35.88 -13.46
CA ARG A 247 11.05 -34.86 -12.73
C ARG A 247 11.96 -34.08 -13.67
N VAL A 248 11.61 -32.82 -13.93
CA VAL A 248 12.39 -31.94 -14.79
C VAL A 248 13.37 -31.06 -14.00
N TYR A 249 13.18 -30.96 -12.68
CA TYR A 249 14.08 -30.21 -11.81
C TYR A 249 14.12 -30.80 -10.39
N ASP A 250 15.34 -30.91 -9.84
CA ASP A 250 15.58 -31.36 -8.47
C ASP A 250 16.80 -30.61 -7.89
N SER A 251 16.55 -29.60 -7.09
CA SER A 251 17.64 -28.80 -6.49
C SER A 251 18.42 -29.52 -5.40
N ARG A 252 17.97 -30.69 -4.92
CA ARG A 252 18.74 -31.49 -3.94
C ARG A 252 20.07 -31.98 -4.49
N HIS A 253 20.15 -32.12 -5.82
CA HIS A 253 21.37 -32.50 -6.53
C HIS A 253 22.21 -31.30 -6.97
N MET A 254 21.68 -30.08 -6.89
CA MET A 254 22.29 -28.85 -7.40
C MET A 254 22.52 -27.80 -6.32
N GLY A 255 22.17 -28.07 -5.07
CA GLY A 255 22.14 -27.14 -3.94
C GLY A 255 20.80 -26.46 -3.78
N ALA A 256 20.38 -26.21 -2.54
CA ALA A 256 19.16 -25.49 -2.20
C ALA A 256 19.13 -24.11 -2.84
N HIS A 257 17.94 -23.59 -3.11
CA HIS A 257 17.75 -22.18 -3.44
C HIS A 257 18.13 -21.32 -2.24
N SER A 258 18.82 -20.23 -2.48
CA SER A 258 19.09 -19.20 -1.49
C SER A 258 17.85 -18.31 -1.27
N LYS A 259 17.88 -17.46 -0.24
CA LYS A 259 16.83 -16.47 -0.03
C LYS A 259 16.77 -15.50 -1.22
N SER A 260 15.57 -15.25 -1.73
CA SER A 260 15.30 -14.34 -2.85
C SER A 260 16.06 -14.71 -4.13
N GLU A 261 16.25 -16.00 -4.38
CA GLU A 261 16.94 -16.49 -5.56
C GLU A 261 15.96 -16.86 -6.67
N THR A 262 16.31 -16.48 -7.91
CA THR A 262 15.61 -16.93 -9.13
C THR A 262 16.50 -17.88 -9.91
N ARG A 263 15.96 -19.03 -10.30
CA ARG A 263 16.62 -19.97 -11.22
C ARG A 263 15.73 -20.22 -12.43
N ARG A 264 16.38 -20.24 -13.60
CA ARG A 264 15.74 -20.66 -14.86
C ARG A 264 15.98 -22.13 -15.08
N ILE A 265 14.91 -22.89 -15.31
CA ILE A 265 14.98 -24.32 -15.56
C ILE A 265 14.40 -24.68 -16.93
N ARG A 266 14.97 -25.68 -17.58
CA ARG A 266 14.39 -26.24 -18.79
C ARG A 266 13.27 -27.22 -18.42
N VAL A 267 12.14 -27.09 -19.14
CA VAL A 267 11.01 -28.02 -19.00
C VAL A 267 10.87 -28.85 -20.27
N THR A 268 10.35 -28.26 -21.34
CA THR A 268 10.23 -28.83 -22.69
C THR A 268 9.74 -27.72 -23.64
N ASP A 269 9.88 -27.95 -24.94
CA ASP A 269 9.34 -27.00 -25.94
C ASP A 269 7.82 -27.20 -26.05
N CYS A 270 7.07 -26.31 -25.44
CA CYS A 270 5.59 -26.28 -25.41
C CYS A 270 5.15 -24.84 -25.08
N GLU A 271 3.86 -24.54 -25.17
CA GLU A 271 3.35 -23.22 -24.84
C GLU A 271 3.06 -23.07 -23.34
N ALA A 272 2.52 -24.12 -22.72
CA ALA A 272 2.36 -24.18 -21.28
C ALA A 272 2.57 -25.61 -20.75
N ALA A 273 3.02 -25.70 -19.51
CA ALA A 273 3.25 -26.95 -18.81
C ALA A 273 2.43 -27.01 -17.51
N PHE A 274 1.78 -28.15 -17.27
CA PHE A 274 1.19 -28.46 -15.98
C PHE A 274 2.25 -29.13 -15.12
N VAL A 275 2.66 -28.45 -14.08
CA VAL A 275 3.77 -28.88 -13.23
C VAL A 275 3.35 -28.99 -11.77
N ASN A 276 3.84 -30.00 -11.07
CA ASN A 276 3.78 -30.08 -9.62
C ASN A 276 5.08 -29.51 -9.04
N ILE A 277 4.94 -28.48 -8.21
CA ILE A 277 6.04 -27.73 -7.61
C ILE A 277 6.08 -28.08 -6.13
N THR A 278 7.21 -28.60 -5.65
CA THR A 278 7.38 -29.00 -4.24
C THR A 278 8.47 -28.17 -3.58
N ALA A 279 8.13 -27.52 -2.47
CA ALA A 279 9.11 -26.99 -1.52
C ALA A 279 9.50 -28.12 -0.55
N VAL A 280 10.80 -28.32 -0.32
CA VAL A 280 11.32 -29.35 0.57
C VAL A 280 12.29 -28.71 1.57
N ASP A 281 12.05 -28.98 2.85
CA ASP A 281 12.85 -28.56 3.99
C ASP A 281 13.26 -27.07 3.96
N PRO A 282 12.28 -26.14 3.89
CA PRO A 282 12.57 -24.72 3.89
C PRO A 282 13.17 -24.28 5.23
N ALA A 283 14.20 -23.42 5.16
CA ALA A 283 14.89 -22.90 6.34
C ALA A 283 14.09 -21.82 7.10
N GLY A 284 13.00 -21.30 6.51
CA GLY A 284 12.08 -20.30 7.08
C GLY A 284 10.75 -20.31 6.35
N ASP A 285 9.79 -19.52 6.84
CA ASP A 285 8.51 -19.30 6.18
C ASP A 285 8.72 -18.53 4.88
N GLY A 286 7.93 -18.86 3.84
CA GLY A 286 8.08 -18.22 2.54
C GLY A 286 7.18 -18.79 1.46
N TRP A 287 7.54 -18.48 0.21
CA TRP A 287 6.77 -18.92 -0.96
C TRP A 287 7.67 -19.17 -2.16
N ILE A 288 7.12 -19.90 -3.12
CA ILE A 288 7.68 -20.11 -4.46
C ILE A 288 6.75 -19.43 -5.46
N THR A 289 7.34 -18.69 -6.42
CA THR A 289 6.68 -18.17 -7.60
C THR A 289 7.29 -18.82 -8.84
N VAL A 290 6.44 -19.28 -9.77
CA VAL A 290 6.88 -19.86 -11.04
C VAL A 290 6.20 -19.12 -12.20
N TRP A 291 6.99 -18.70 -13.19
CA TRP A 291 6.52 -17.95 -14.36
C TRP A 291 7.44 -18.16 -15.55
N SER A 292 7.18 -17.46 -16.66
CA SER A 292 8.10 -17.42 -17.79
C SER A 292 8.04 -16.10 -18.55
N GLY A 293 9.07 -15.82 -19.35
CA GLY A 293 9.05 -14.76 -20.36
C GLY A 293 9.38 -13.35 -19.88
N THR A 294 9.44 -13.07 -18.58
CA THR A 294 9.81 -11.75 -18.04
C THR A 294 10.96 -11.86 -17.05
N THR A 295 11.71 -10.77 -16.87
CA THR A 295 12.79 -10.67 -15.87
C THR A 295 12.29 -10.24 -14.49
N ILE A 296 11.03 -9.80 -14.40
CA ILE A 296 10.40 -9.33 -13.14
C ILE A 296 9.66 -10.50 -12.51
N VAL A 297 9.94 -10.77 -11.24
CA VAL A 297 9.20 -11.76 -10.45
C VAL A 297 7.76 -11.29 -10.27
N PRO A 298 6.74 -12.04 -10.73
CA PRO A 298 5.35 -11.67 -10.51
C PRO A 298 4.98 -11.66 -9.03
N ASN A 299 4.13 -10.75 -8.62
CA ASN A 299 3.62 -10.68 -7.24
C ASN A 299 2.48 -11.69 -7.00
N VAL A 300 2.79 -12.95 -7.17
CA VAL A 300 1.90 -14.11 -6.96
C VAL A 300 2.69 -15.25 -6.35
N SER A 301 2.03 -16.20 -5.69
CA SER A 301 2.65 -17.41 -5.19
C SER A 301 2.00 -18.66 -5.76
N ASN A 302 2.80 -19.65 -6.14
CA ASN A 302 2.33 -20.97 -6.52
C ASN A 302 2.34 -21.93 -5.32
N VAL A 303 3.29 -21.78 -4.40
CA VAL A 303 3.41 -22.60 -3.18
C VAL A 303 3.76 -21.68 -2.02
N ASN A 304 3.01 -21.74 -0.93
CA ASN A 304 3.38 -21.11 0.35
C ASN A 304 3.80 -22.19 1.34
N PHE A 305 4.81 -21.94 2.15
CA PHE A 305 5.37 -22.93 3.07
C PHE A 305 5.80 -22.31 4.38
N THR A 306 5.85 -23.14 5.43
CA THR A 306 6.46 -22.80 6.72
C THR A 306 7.78 -23.55 6.90
N LYS A 307 8.60 -23.09 7.83
CA LYS A 307 9.91 -23.70 8.13
C LYS A 307 9.80 -25.22 8.33
N GLY A 308 10.66 -25.99 7.65
CA GLY A 308 10.72 -27.44 7.75
C GLY A 308 9.58 -28.19 7.07
N GLN A 309 8.59 -27.51 6.50
CA GLN A 309 7.45 -28.13 5.85
C GLN A 309 7.82 -28.63 4.43
N THR A 310 7.49 -29.87 4.12
CA THR A 310 7.47 -30.31 2.72
C THR A 310 6.05 -30.20 2.19
N ILE A 311 5.86 -29.35 1.17
CA ILE A 311 4.54 -29.04 0.61
C ILE A 311 4.63 -28.91 -0.92
N ALA A 312 3.60 -29.36 -1.63
CA ALA A 312 3.51 -29.25 -3.07
C ALA A 312 2.20 -28.61 -3.51
N ASN A 313 2.22 -28.00 -4.69
CA ASN A 313 1.05 -27.53 -5.40
C ASN A 313 1.26 -27.69 -6.91
N SER A 314 0.17 -27.97 -7.64
CA SER A 314 0.20 -28.09 -9.10
C SER A 314 -0.36 -26.86 -9.76
N SER A 315 0.25 -26.42 -10.85
CA SER A 315 -0.14 -25.21 -11.58
C SER A 315 0.16 -25.34 -13.07
N TRP A 316 -0.68 -24.73 -13.90
CA TRP A 316 -0.31 -24.40 -15.28
C TRP A 316 0.63 -23.22 -15.28
N VAL A 317 1.74 -23.35 -15.97
CA VAL A 317 2.75 -22.30 -16.12
C VAL A 317 3.03 -22.08 -17.61
N PRO A 318 2.95 -20.86 -18.13
CA PRO A 318 3.43 -20.56 -19.49
C PRO A 318 4.89 -20.98 -19.62
N VAL A 319 5.29 -21.44 -20.80
CA VAL A 319 6.67 -21.81 -21.10
C VAL A 319 7.22 -20.87 -22.17
N SER A 320 8.42 -20.36 -21.98
CA SER A 320 9.08 -19.51 -22.94
C SER A 320 10.40 -20.15 -23.39
N LYS A 321 10.48 -20.46 -24.69
CA LYS A 321 11.68 -21.11 -25.29
C LYS A 321 12.10 -22.37 -24.51
N GLY A 322 11.13 -23.16 -24.09
CA GLY A 322 11.35 -24.41 -23.35
C GLY A 322 11.70 -24.23 -21.87
N HIS A 323 11.59 -23.02 -21.30
CA HIS A 323 12.00 -22.73 -19.93
C HIS A 323 10.90 -22.05 -19.11
N ILE A 324 10.98 -22.27 -17.79
CA ILE A 324 10.28 -21.51 -16.75
C ILE A 324 11.28 -20.93 -15.76
N ASP A 325 10.90 -19.88 -15.05
CA ASP A 325 11.67 -19.24 -14.00
C ASP A 325 11.06 -19.56 -12.64
N ILE A 326 11.87 -19.83 -11.63
CA ILE A 326 11.45 -20.20 -10.28
C ILE A 326 12.11 -19.25 -9.29
N PHE A 327 11.32 -18.55 -8.51
CA PHE A 327 11.76 -17.71 -7.40
C PHE A 327 11.40 -18.36 -6.06
N THR A 328 12.30 -18.24 -5.08
CA THR A 328 12.03 -18.63 -3.69
C THR A 328 12.31 -17.46 -2.75
N SER A 329 11.37 -17.14 -1.88
CA SER A 329 11.52 -16.04 -0.90
C SER A 329 12.35 -16.42 0.32
N ALA A 330 12.48 -17.71 0.62
CA ALA A 330 13.33 -18.27 1.68
C ALA A 330 14.11 -19.48 1.18
N PRO A 331 15.27 -19.82 1.78
CA PRO A 331 16.05 -20.97 1.35
C PRO A 331 15.25 -22.28 1.46
N CYS A 332 15.21 -23.06 0.38
CA CYS A 332 14.58 -24.37 0.35
C CYS A 332 15.10 -25.21 -0.82
N HIS A 333 14.87 -26.52 -0.78
CA HIS A 333 14.95 -27.32 -1.99
C HIS A 333 13.64 -27.23 -2.78
N VAL A 334 13.75 -27.22 -4.11
CA VAL A 334 12.63 -27.17 -5.03
C VAL A 334 12.68 -28.36 -5.96
N LEU A 335 11.54 -29.05 -6.09
CA LEU A 335 11.34 -30.11 -7.07
C LEU A 335 10.26 -29.66 -8.04
N VAL A 336 10.42 -30.01 -9.33
CA VAL A 336 9.39 -29.78 -10.35
C VAL A 336 9.16 -31.04 -11.15
N ASP A 337 7.92 -31.52 -11.14
CA ASP A 337 7.48 -32.70 -11.90
C ASP A 337 6.52 -32.24 -13.00
N LEU A 338 6.83 -32.53 -14.26
CA LEU A 338 5.99 -32.27 -15.41
C LEU A 338 4.90 -33.35 -15.50
N GLN A 339 3.64 -32.95 -15.69
CA GLN A 339 2.48 -33.87 -15.75
C GLN A 339 1.67 -33.75 -17.04
N ALA A 340 1.63 -32.55 -17.66
CA ALA A 340 1.00 -32.34 -18.96
C ALA A 340 1.58 -31.12 -19.67
N VAL A 341 1.37 -31.03 -20.98
CA VAL A 341 1.75 -29.89 -21.82
C VAL A 341 0.65 -29.52 -22.81
N VAL A 342 0.66 -28.29 -23.27
CA VAL A 342 -0.13 -27.78 -24.40
C VAL A 342 0.76 -27.03 -25.36
#